data_4ae41da4a6e9e05cb4747cfc422fe1e7
#
_entry.id   4ae41da4a6e9e05cb4747cfc422fe1e7
#
_cell.length_a   1.000
_cell.length_b   1.000
_cell.length_c   1.000
_cell.angle_alpha   90.00
_cell.angle_beta   90.00
_cell.angle_gamma   90.00
#
_symmetry.space_group_name_H-M   'P 1'
#
loop_
_entity.id
_entity.type
_entity.pdbx_description
1 polymer ?
#
loop_
_entity_poly.entity_id
_entity_poly.type
_entity_poly.pdbx_seq_one_letter_code
_entity_poly.pdbx_strand_id
1 'polypeptide(L)'
;MGRYANTGEFNVLYPTRRRMATILKRIIRNDVVDGQGTLVESIRINAKITGFERLEIQIIAMYYFIFLNNGAYLWNGGVITPRDYVAQFTDELNSAGITAEIYSQYTEWLAKKFPILQVAEILEKNQRITYTFEAIDPPAGFQPGVALDV
;
A
#
# COMPACT_ATOMS: atom_id res chain seq x y z
N MET A 1 -0.96 -8.56 -27.31
CA MET A 1 -1.96 -8.03 -26.39
C MET A 1 -2.99 -9.09 -26.05
N GLY A 2 -3.26 -9.27 -24.81
CA GLY A 2 -4.24 -10.24 -24.39
C GLY A 2 -5.67 -9.74 -24.52
N ARG A 3 -6.61 -10.68 -24.55
CA ARG A 3 -8.05 -10.39 -24.56
C ARG A 3 -8.53 -9.63 -23.31
N TYR A 4 -7.66 -9.46 -22.33
CA TYR A 4 -7.98 -8.79 -21.07
C TYR A 4 -7.63 -7.30 -21.07
N ALA A 5 -7.20 -6.75 -22.21
CA ALA A 5 -6.64 -5.40 -22.28
C ALA A 5 -7.62 -4.29 -21.85
N ASN A 6 -8.91 -4.53 -21.93
CA ASN A 6 -9.94 -3.52 -21.67
C ASN A 6 -10.69 -3.71 -20.37
N THR A 7 -10.11 -4.40 -19.39
CA THR A 7 -10.81 -4.65 -18.12
C THR A 7 -10.92 -3.42 -17.24
N GLY A 8 -10.09 -2.42 -17.47
CA GLY A 8 -10.10 -1.22 -16.66
C GLY A 8 -9.39 -1.40 -15.33
N GLU A 9 -9.79 -0.59 -14.36
CA GLU A 9 -9.16 -0.53 -13.06
C GLU A 9 -10.12 -0.96 -11.97
N PHE A 10 -9.70 -1.90 -11.15
CA PHE A 10 -10.42 -2.26 -9.95
C PHE A 10 -9.87 -1.46 -8.76
N ASN A 11 -10.76 -0.75 -8.07
CA ASN A 11 -10.40 -0.03 -6.85
C ASN A 11 -10.98 -0.73 -5.64
N VAL A 12 -10.16 -0.90 -4.62
CA VAL A 12 -10.61 -1.42 -3.33
C VAL A 12 -11.62 -0.44 -2.74
N LEU A 13 -12.69 -0.94 -2.16
CA LEU A 13 -13.76 -0.11 -1.62
C LEU A 13 -13.23 0.83 -0.52
N TYR A 14 -13.80 2.03 -0.48
CA TYR A 14 -13.39 3.05 0.48
C TYR A 14 -13.41 2.59 1.94
N PRO A 15 -14.46 1.91 2.43
CA PRO A 15 -14.45 1.42 3.82
C PRO A 15 -13.26 0.50 4.13
N THR A 16 -12.88 -0.34 3.19
CA THR A 16 -11.72 -1.23 3.34
C THR A 16 -10.43 -0.42 3.38
N ARG A 17 -10.26 0.53 2.46
CA ARG A 17 -9.07 1.42 2.46
C ARG A 17 -8.98 2.22 3.75
N ARG A 18 -10.11 2.66 4.28
CA ARG A 18 -10.16 3.40 5.55
C ARG A 18 -9.68 2.54 6.72
N ARG A 19 -10.09 1.26 6.76
CA ARG A 19 -9.59 0.32 7.78
C ARG A 19 -8.10 0.08 7.64
N MET A 20 -7.60 0.00 6.40
CA MET A 20 -6.16 -0.12 6.14
C MET A 20 -5.42 1.08 6.71
N ALA A 21 -5.90 2.30 6.44
CA ALA A 21 -5.29 3.51 6.97
C ALA A 21 -5.29 3.51 8.51
N THR A 22 -6.37 3.06 9.14
CA THR A 22 -6.47 2.95 10.59
C THR A 22 -5.41 2.00 11.16
N ILE A 23 -5.16 0.89 10.49
CA ILE A 23 -4.13 -0.07 10.91
C ILE A 23 -2.73 0.56 10.83
N LEU A 24 -2.40 1.19 9.72
CA LEU A 24 -1.09 1.84 9.57
C LEU A 24 -0.90 2.96 10.59
N LYS A 25 -1.91 3.78 10.81
CA LYS A 25 -1.88 4.83 11.83
C LYS A 25 -1.62 4.27 13.22
N ARG A 26 -2.25 3.14 13.55
CA ARG A 26 -2.05 2.48 14.83
C ARG A 26 -0.62 1.98 15.00
N ILE A 27 -0.05 1.37 13.96
CA ILE A 27 1.33 0.89 13.97
C ILE A 27 2.28 2.06 14.27
N ILE A 28 2.09 3.19 13.60
CA ILE A 28 2.94 4.37 13.79
C ILE A 28 2.76 4.95 15.20
N ARG A 29 1.52 5.03 15.70
CA ARG A 29 1.23 5.55 17.04
C ARG A 29 1.86 4.71 18.16
N ASN A 30 1.98 3.41 17.92
CA ASN A 30 2.57 2.50 18.90
C ASN A 30 4.10 2.59 18.95
N ASP A 31 4.69 3.28 17.99
CA ASP A 31 6.12 3.54 17.95
C ASP A 31 6.37 4.93 18.56
N VAL A 32 7.35 5.05 19.44
CA VAL A 32 7.61 6.30 20.15
C VAL A 32 8.60 7.13 19.36
N VAL A 33 8.10 8.02 18.50
CA VAL A 33 8.90 8.95 17.71
C VAL A 33 8.29 10.34 17.81
N ASP A 34 9.11 11.35 18.07
CA ASP A 34 8.66 12.74 18.12
C ASP A 34 8.10 13.18 16.76
N GLY A 35 7.02 13.94 16.78
CA GLY A 35 6.41 14.45 15.56
C GLY A 35 5.47 13.50 14.85
N GLN A 36 5.20 12.34 15.41
CA GLN A 36 4.33 11.35 14.80
C GLN A 36 2.89 11.84 14.57
N GLY A 37 2.42 12.81 15.36
CA GLY A 37 1.06 13.33 15.20
C GLY A 37 0.77 13.83 13.80
N THR A 38 1.67 14.62 13.22
CA THR A 38 1.55 15.12 11.86
C THR A 38 1.62 13.97 10.85
N LEU A 39 2.55 13.04 11.05
CA LEU A 39 2.67 11.88 10.18
C LEU A 39 1.40 11.05 10.18
N VAL A 40 0.90 10.70 11.36
CA VAL A 40 -0.31 9.88 11.51
C VAL A 40 -1.50 10.54 10.82
N GLU A 41 -1.69 11.82 11.02
CA GLU A 41 -2.81 12.55 10.42
C GLU A 41 -2.72 12.62 8.90
N SER A 42 -1.51 12.55 8.34
CA SER A 42 -1.31 12.64 6.90
C SER A 42 -1.63 11.34 6.15
N ILE A 43 -1.68 10.21 6.83
CA ILE A 43 -1.78 8.89 6.19
C ILE A 43 -3.08 8.74 5.39
N ARG A 44 -2.92 8.34 4.12
CA ARG A 44 -4.01 7.94 3.25
C ARG A 44 -3.58 6.70 2.48
N ILE A 45 -4.53 5.84 2.15
CA ILE A 45 -4.26 4.59 1.44
C ILE A 45 -5.14 4.54 0.19
N ASN A 46 -4.49 4.32 -0.96
CA ASN A 46 -5.16 3.89 -2.18
C ASN A 46 -4.77 2.44 -2.45
N ALA A 47 -5.69 1.68 -3.01
CA ALA A 47 -5.43 0.29 -3.35
C ALA A 47 -6.21 -0.06 -4.61
N LYS A 48 -5.52 -0.57 -5.62
CA LYS A 48 -6.12 -0.83 -6.91
C LYS A 48 -5.40 -1.95 -7.66
N ILE A 49 -6.10 -2.53 -8.63
CA ILE A 49 -5.52 -3.46 -9.60
C ILE A 49 -5.86 -2.90 -10.98
N THR A 50 -4.84 -2.59 -11.77
CA THR A 50 -4.99 -2.06 -13.12
C THR A 50 -4.75 -3.21 -14.10
N GLY A 51 -5.72 -3.46 -14.99
CA GLY A 51 -5.63 -4.60 -15.90
C GLY A 51 -5.60 -5.91 -15.11
N PHE A 52 -4.57 -6.71 -15.34
CA PHE A 52 -4.35 -7.98 -14.63
C PHE A 52 -2.99 -7.98 -13.95
N GLU A 53 -2.53 -6.81 -13.59
CA GLU A 53 -1.29 -6.68 -12.86
C GLU A 53 -1.53 -6.93 -11.37
N ARG A 54 -0.49 -6.75 -10.60
CA ARG A 54 -0.52 -6.96 -9.15
C ARG A 54 -1.37 -5.90 -8.44
N LEU A 55 -1.80 -6.24 -7.25
CA LEU A 55 -2.44 -5.27 -6.37
C LEU A 55 -1.41 -4.21 -5.97
N GLU A 56 -1.71 -2.97 -6.26
CA GLU A 56 -0.88 -1.84 -5.85
C GLU A 56 -1.52 -1.18 -4.64
N ILE A 57 -0.79 -1.13 -3.53
CA ILE A 57 -1.18 -0.39 -2.34
C ILE A 57 -0.31 0.86 -2.30
N GLN A 58 -0.93 2.03 -2.47
CA GLN A 58 -0.24 3.30 -2.42
C GLN A 58 -0.41 3.91 -1.04
N ILE A 59 0.71 4.19 -0.39
CA ILE A 59 0.73 4.90 0.90
C ILE A 59 1.04 6.36 0.59
N ILE A 60 0.13 7.25 0.98
CA ILE A 60 0.30 8.69 0.85
C ILE A 60 0.53 9.23 2.25
N ALA A 61 1.64 9.90 2.47
CA ALA A 61 2.03 10.38 3.80
C ALA A 61 3.06 11.52 3.68
N MET A 62 3.31 12.18 4.81
CA MET A 62 4.42 13.14 4.89
C MET A 62 5.70 12.48 4.37
N TYR A 63 6.51 13.26 3.66
CA TYR A 63 7.68 12.76 2.92
C TYR A 63 8.65 11.95 3.80
N TYR A 64 8.81 12.30 5.07
CA TYR A 64 9.76 11.63 5.95
C TYR A 64 9.33 10.22 6.38
N PHE A 65 8.10 9.80 6.02
CA PHE A 65 7.65 8.43 6.26
C PHE A 65 8.63 7.41 5.67
N ILE A 66 9.11 7.67 4.46
CA ILE A 66 9.99 6.72 3.77
C ILE A 66 11.32 6.53 4.51
N PHE A 67 11.85 7.58 5.10
CA PHE A 67 13.08 7.49 5.88
C PHE A 67 12.89 6.73 7.18
N LEU A 68 11.73 6.89 7.82
CA LEU A 68 11.41 6.12 9.02
C LEU A 68 11.20 4.64 8.70
N ASN A 69 10.55 4.35 7.57
CA ASN A 69 10.32 2.96 7.18
C ASN A 69 11.61 2.26 6.76
N ASN A 70 12.40 2.88 5.88
CA ASN A 70 13.57 2.27 5.25
C ASN A 70 14.86 2.50 6.03
N GLY A 71 14.88 3.49 6.92
CA GLY A 71 16.11 3.98 7.53
C GLY A 71 16.85 4.95 6.61
N ALA A 72 17.82 5.65 7.15
CA ALA A 72 18.62 6.62 6.38
C ALA A 72 19.91 6.95 7.10
N TYR A 73 20.92 7.37 6.33
CA TYR A 73 22.12 7.98 6.85
C TYR A 73 22.01 9.49 6.69
N LEU A 74 22.28 10.23 7.76
CA LEU A 74 22.21 11.68 7.77
C LEU A 74 23.56 12.27 7.43
N TRP A 75 23.55 13.46 6.81
CA TRP A 75 24.79 14.17 6.41
C TRP A 75 25.71 14.47 7.60
N ASN A 76 25.17 14.57 8.82
CA ASN A 76 25.93 14.85 10.03
C ASN A 76 26.51 13.58 10.69
N GLY A 77 26.40 12.41 10.03
CA GLY A 77 26.87 11.14 10.55
C GLY A 77 25.83 10.38 11.38
N GLY A 78 24.65 10.95 11.61
CA GLY A 78 23.56 10.27 12.30
C GLY A 78 22.93 9.18 11.42
N VAL A 79 22.19 8.27 12.07
CA VAL A 79 21.52 7.17 11.40
C VAL A 79 20.07 7.10 11.87
N ILE A 80 19.15 6.97 10.90
CA ILE A 80 17.77 6.63 11.18
C ILE A 80 17.66 5.11 11.01
N THR A 81 17.34 4.41 12.11
CA THR A 81 17.15 2.96 12.07
C THR A 81 15.81 2.63 11.40
N PRO A 82 15.77 1.65 10.48
CA PRO A 82 14.52 1.25 9.84
C PRO A 82 13.48 0.82 10.88
N ARG A 83 12.25 1.28 10.71
CA ARG A 83 11.16 0.94 11.62
C ARG A 83 10.22 -0.11 11.06
N ASP A 84 10.39 -0.45 9.78
CA ASP A 84 9.65 -1.52 9.10
C ASP A 84 8.14 -1.41 9.22
N TYR A 85 7.62 -0.20 9.12
CA TYR A 85 6.18 0.07 9.21
C TYR A 85 5.39 -0.69 8.16
N VAL A 86 5.91 -0.74 6.92
CA VAL A 86 5.21 -1.42 5.81
C VAL A 86 5.20 -2.92 6.02
N ALA A 87 6.29 -3.51 6.52
CA ALA A 87 6.32 -4.92 6.84
C ALA A 87 5.30 -5.28 7.94
N GLN A 88 5.24 -4.47 9.00
CA GLN A 88 4.25 -4.64 10.06
C GLN A 88 2.83 -4.47 9.52
N PHE A 89 2.63 -3.49 8.64
CA PHE A 89 1.35 -3.23 7.99
C PHE A 89 0.89 -4.45 7.19
N THR A 90 1.78 -5.04 6.40
CA THR A 90 1.49 -6.23 5.61
C THR A 90 1.04 -7.38 6.50
N ASP A 91 1.75 -7.63 7.60
CA ASP A 91 1.41 -8.68 8.54
C ASP A 91 0.04 -8.45 9.18
N GLU A 92 -0.25 -7.22 9.56
CA GLU A 92 -1.54 -6.85 10.15
C GLU A 92 -2.70 -6.98 9.16
N LEU A 93 -2.50 -6.61 7.90
CA LEU A 93 -3.52 -6.77 6.86
C LEU A 93 -3.87 -8.24 6.68
N ASN A 94 -2.88 -9.12 6.69
CA ASN A 94 -3.10 -10.55 6.57
C ASN A 94 -3.82 -11.11 7.81
N SER A 95 -3.36 -10.73 8.99
CA SER A 95 -3.94 -11.21 10.25
C SER A 95 -5.38 -10.75 10.45
N ALA A 96 -5.70 -9.54 10.00
CA ALA A 96 -7.06 -8.98 10.11
C ALA A 96 -8.01 -9.47 9.01
N GLY A 97 -7.52 -10.27 8.06
CA GLY A 97 -8.34 -10.77 6.96
C GLY A 97 -8.63 -9.73 5.87
N ILE A 98 -7.94 -8.58 5.91
CA ILE A 98 -8.19 -7.50 4.95
C ILE A 98 -7.68 -7.89 3.55
N THR A 99 -6.53 -8.54 3.46
CA THR A 99 -6.02 -9.02 2.18
C THR A 99 -7.02 -9.96 1.51
N ALA A 100 -7.58 -10.90 2.26
CA ALA A 100 -8.62 -11.81 1.74
C ALA A 100 -9.87 -11.05 1.31
N GLU A 101 -10.27 -10.02 2.05
CA GLU A 101 -11.40 -9.18 1.70
C GLU A 101 -11.19 -8.43 0.39
N ILE A 102 -9.98 -7.90 0.18
CA ILE A 102 -9.61 -7.22 -1.07
C ILE A 102 -9.76 -8.17 -2.26
N TYR A 103 -9.24 -9.38 -2.14
CA TYR A 103 -9.35 -10.37 -3.22
C TYR A 103 -10.78 -10.86 -3.42
N SER A 104 -11.60 -10.89 -2.37
CA SER A 104 -13.03 -11.17 -2.48
C SER A 104 -13.74 -10.08 -3.31
N GLN A 105 -13.47 -8.83 -3.02
CA GLN A 105 -14.01 -7.71 -3.79
C GLN A 105 -13.56 -7.75 -5.26
N TYR A 106 -12.30 -8.08 -5.48
CA TYR A 106 -11.76 -8.21 -6.84
C TYR A 106 -12.43 -9.37 -7.59
N THR A 107 -12.63 -10.49 -6.92
CA THR A 107 -13.33 -11.65 -7.50
C THR A 107 -14.75 -11.29 -7.94
N GLU A 108 -15.49 -10.57 -7.12
CA GLU A 108 -16.83 -10.09 -7.46
C GLU A 108 -16.81 -9.16 -8.68
N TRP A 109 -15.84 -8.27 -8.72
CA TRP A 109 -15.68 -7.36 -9.85
C TRP A 109 -15.37 -8.11 -11.15
N LEU A 110 -14.48 -9.09 -11.09
CA LEU A 110 -14.15 -9.93 -12.24
C LEU A 110 -15.34 -10.77 -12.69
N ALA A 111 -16.09 -11.32 -11.75
CA ALA A 111 -17.25 -12.20 -12.05
C ALA A 111 -18.32 -11.49 -12.87
N LYS A 112 -18.39 -10.18 -12.82
CA LYS A 112 -19.31 -9.38 -13.63
C LYS A 112 -18.84 -9.22 -15.07
N LYS A 113 -17.57 -9.52 -15.36
CA LYS A 113 -16.91 -9.26 -16.64
C LYS A 113 -16.49 -10.54 -17.37
N PHE A 114 -16.25 -11.62 -16.64
CA PHE A 114 -15.66 -12.84 -17.19
C PHE A 114 -16.35 -14.11 -16.71
N PRO A 115 -16.32 -15.18 -17.53
CA PRO A 115 -16.74 -16.50 -17.07
C PRO A 115 -15.87 -17.00 -15.90
N ILE A 116 -16.43 -17.88 -15.10
CA ILE A 116 -15.80 -18.33 -13.85
C ILE A 116 -14.40 -18.94 -14.06
N LEU A 117 -14.19 -19.68 -15.16
CA LEU A 117 -12.87 -20.27 -15.43
C LEU A 117 -11.81 -19.21 -15.70
N GLN A 118 -12.19 -18.11 -16.36
CA GLN A 118 -11.27 -17.00 -16.59
C GLN A 118 -10.98 -16.23 -15.30
N VAL A 119 -11.99 -16.07 -14.44
CA VAL A 119 -11.81 -15.45 -13.13
C VAL A 119 -10.75 -16.21 -12.32
N ALA A 120 -10.88 -17.54 -12.26
CA ALA A 120 -9.92 -18.38 -11.53
C ALA A 120 -8.48 -18.22 -12.09
N GLU A 121 -8.36 -18.19 -13.42
CA GLU A 121 -7.06 -18.01 -14.08
C GLU A 121 -6.43 -16.66 -13.75
N ILE A 122 -7.23 -15.58 -13.78
CA ILE A 122 -6.77 -14.24 -13.46
C ILE A 122 -6.31 -14.15 -12.02
N LEU A 123 -7.10 -14.69 -11.09
CA LEU A 123 -6.76 -14.68 -9.67
C LEU A 123 -5.47 -15.43 -9.38
N GLU A 124 -5.25 -16.56 -10.06
CA GLU A 124 -4.03 -17.33 -9.89
C GLU A 124 -2.79 -16.54 -10.29
N LYS A 125 -2.89 -15.73 -11.33
CA LYS A 125 -1.78 -14.91 -11.82
C LYS A 125 -1.54 -13.65 -11.03
N ASN A 126 -2.55 -13.17 -10.30
CA ASN A 126 -2.49 -11.86 -9.63
C ASN A 126 -2.44 -12.05 -8.12
N GLN A 127 -1.30 -12.53 -7.61
CA GLN A 127 -1.14 -12.80 -6.19
C GLN A 127 -0.07 -11.94 -5.53
N ARG A 128 0.52 -10.99 -6.27
CA ARG A 128 1.56 -10.13 -5.73
C ARG A 128 0.99 -8.80 -5.29
N ILE A 129 1.55 -8.28 -4.20
CA ILE A 129 1.25 -6.94 -3.71
C ILE A 129 2.49 -6.08 -3.91
N THR A 130 2.27 -4.90 -4.47
CA THR A 130 3.32 -3.89 -4.63
C THR A 130 2.93 -2.69 -3.79
N TYR A 131 3.89 -2.15 -3.04
CA TYR A 131 3.69 -0.93 -2.29
C TYR A 131 4.37 0.23 -3.00
N THR A 132 3.65 1.33 -3.15
CA THR A 132 4.18 2.58 -3.69
C THR A 132 3.98 3.68 -2.67
N PHE A 133 4.76 4.76 -2.80
CA PHE A 133 4.72 5.87 -1.86
C PHE A 133 4.55 7.19 -2.60
N GLU A 134 3.62 8.01 -2.12
CA GLU A 134 3.46 9.38 -2.57
C GLU A 134 3.72 10.32 -1.40
N ALA A 135 4.68 11.22 -1.56
CA ALA A 135 5.09 12.15 -0.53
C ALA A 135 4.18 13.37 -0.46
N ILE A 136 3.80 13.74 0.76
CA ILE A 136 3.13 15.03 1.04
C ILE A 136 4.22 16.01 1.47
N ASP A 137 4.17 17.22 0.91
CA ASP A 137 5.10 18.32 1.21
C ASP A 137 6.58 17.93 1.13
N PRO A 138 7.02 17.28 0.03
CA PRO A 138 8.44 16.93 -0.08
C PRO A 138 9.31 18.17 -0.19
N PRO A 139 10.53 18.15 0.40
CA PRO A 139 11.46 19.24 0.24
C PRO A 139 12.03 19.29 -1.18
N ALA A 140 12.63 20.41 -1.56
CA ALA A 140 13.30 20.53 -2.84
C ALA A 140 14.39 19.44 -2.96
N GLY A 141 14.44 18.80 -4.12
CA GLY A 141 15.40 17.71 -4.37
C GLY A 141 14.94 16.33 -3.90
N PHE A 142 13.77 16.23 -3.28
CA PHE A 142 13.23 14.92 -2.93
C PHE A 142 12.98 14.09 -4.20
N GLN A 143 13.35 12.80 -4.15
CA GLN A 143 13.22 11.90 -5.29
C GLN A 143 11.89 11.15 -5.20
N PRO A 144 10.88 11.51 -6.00
CA PRO A 144 9.61 10.78 -6.02
C PRO A 144 9.82 9.37 -6.60
N GLY A 145 8.97 8.45 -6.20
CA GLY A 145 8.99 7.09 -6.71
C GLY A 145 10.00 6.17 -6.05
N VAL A 146 10.56 6.55 -4.91
CA VAL A 146 11.42 5.65 -4.12
C VAL A 146 10.58 4.47 -3.64
N ALA A 147 11.09 3.25 -3.86
CA ALA A 147 10.41 2.02 -3.43
C ALA A 147 10.44 1.91 -1.91
N LEU A 148 9.33 1.40 -1.37
CA LEU A 148 9.26 1.09 0.06
C LEU A 148 9.87 -0.29 0.32
N ASP A 149 10.70 -0.39 1.35
CA ASP A 149 11.20 -1.68 1.82
C ASP A 149 10.12 -2.37 2.64
N VAL A 150 9.92 -3.62 2.32
CA VAL A 150 8.88 -4.44 2.94
C VAL A 150 9.48 -5.62 3.68
#